data_ee3fa6477dd55c8a88d057dec3cb1df3
#
_entry.id   ee3fa6477dd55c8a88d057dec3cb1df3
#
_cell.length_a   1.000
_cell.length_b   1.000
_cell.length_c   1.000
_cell.angle_alpha   90.00
_cell.angle_beta   90.00
_cell.angle_gamma   90.00
#
_symmetry.space_group_name_H-M   'P 1'
#
loop_
_entity.id
_entity.type
_entity.pdbx_description
1 polymer ?
#
loop_
_entity_poly.entity_id
_entity_poly.type
_entity_poly.pdbx_seq_one_letter_code
_entity_poly.pdbx_strand_id
1 'polypeptide(L)'
;MRVVRADGFGRLEPLERAVPLPAEELPSLPDAPVYRLVVAEWHDAWFDFDLAGPEDARTDYLVRTVGFLVADGPNFVSLAQEVLPDGDGFRAVTHIPLPVVERLVFLDAATGLATP
;
A
#
# COMPACT_ATOMS: atom_id res chain seq x y z
N MET A 1 -0.11 -0.64 -14.86
CA MET A 1 -0.22 -1.11 -13.47
C MET A 1 -0.66 -2.56 -13.46
N ARG A 2 -0.01 -3.36 -12.68
CA ARG A 2 -0.38 -4.76 -12.53
C ARG A 2 -0.95 -4.99 -11.13
N VAL A 3 -2.15 -5.56 -11.06
CA VAL A 3 -2.77 -5.92 -9.80
C VAL A 3 -2.48 -7.39 -9.52
N VAL A 4 -1.88 -7.66 -8.38
CA VAL A 4 -1.48 -9.01 -7.98
C VAL A 4 -2.14 -9.34 -6.66
N ARG A 5 -2.67 -10.57 -6.56
CA ARG A 5 -3.26 -11.09 -5.31
C ARG A 5 -2.27 -12.03 -4.65
N ALA A 6 -2.62 -12.59 -3.58
CA ALA A 6 -1.95 -13.64 -2.84
C ALA A 6 -0.42 -13.57 -2.75
N ASP A 7 0.31 -13.85 -3.79
CA ASP A 7 1.76 -14.07 -3.76
C ASP A 7 2.55 -13.02 -4.53
N GLY A 8 1.97 -11.82 -4.73
CA GLY A 8 2.57 -10.80 -5.56
C GLY A 8 3.88 -10.22 -5.05
N PHE A 9 4.12 -10.22 -3.75
CA PHE A 9 5.35 -9.73 -3.14
C PHE A 9 6.27 -10.86 -2.69
N GLY A 10 6.12 -12.04 -3.30
CA GLY A 10 6.78 -13.20 -2.80
C GLY A 10 6.10 -13.65 -1.51
N ARG A 11 6.85 -14.26 -0.66
CA ARG A 11 6.27 -14.90 0.50
C ARG A 11 5.92 -13.90 1.59
N LEU A 12 4.64 -13.60 1.75
CA LEU A 12 4.14 -12.85 2.90
C LEU A 12 3.76 -13.86 3.97
N GLU A 13 4.69 -14.14 4.85
CA GLU A 13 4.40 -15.03 5.96
C GLU A 13 3.71 -14.27 7.08
N PRO A 14 2.69 -14.86 7.71
CA PRO A 14 2.08 -14.22 8.86
C PRO A 14 3.12 -14.09 9.97
N LEU A 15 3.06 -12.99 10.68
CA LEU A 15 3.83 -12.85 11.91
C LEU A 15 3.29 -13.91 12.87
N GLU A 16 4.13 -14.86 13.27
CA GLU A 16 3.70 -15.98 14.11
C GLU A 16 3.03 -15.56 15.41
N ARG A 17 3.31 -14.33 15.84
CA ARG A 17 2.78 -13.80 17.10
C ARG A 17 1.61 -12.86 16.92
N ALA A 18 1.22 -12.59 15.71
CA ALA A 18 0.07 -11.74 15.44
C ALA A 18 -1.18 -12.59 15.58
N VAL A 19 -1.82 -12.52 16.73
CA VAL A 19 -3.13 -13.15 16.94
C VAL A 19 -4.17 -12.12 16.51
N PRO A 20 -4.89 -12.35 15.42
CA PRO A 20 -5.95 -11.41 15.05
C PRO A 20 -7.02 -11.40 16.13
N LEU A 21 -7.51 -10.19 16.43
CA LEU A 21 -8.64 -10.08 17.36
C LEU A 21 -9.85 -10.77 16.73
N PRO A 22 -10.64 -11.51 17.51
CA PRO A 22 -11.88 -12.05 17.00
C PRO A 22 -12.77 -10.92 16.49
N ALA A 23 -13.50 -11.20 15.40
CA ALA A 23 -14.31 -10.17 14.76
C ALA A 23 -15.30 -9.52 15.73
N GLU A 24 -15.80 -10.27 16.68
CA GLU A 24 -16.73 -9.76 17.68
C GLU A 24 -16.11 -8.85 18.72
N GLU A 25 -14.77 -8.85 18.83
CA GLU A 25 -14.06 -7.94 19.73
C GLU A 25 -13.65 -6.64 19.05
N LEU A 26 -13.74 -6.58 17.73
CA LEU A 26 -13.43 -5.37 17.00
C LEU A 26 -14.61 -4.41 17.11
N PRO A 27 -14.35 -3.14 17.48
CA PRO A 27 -15.44 -2.18 17.49
C PRO A 27 -16.01 -2.05 16.09
N SER A 28 -17.31 -2.20 16.00
CA SER A 28 -18.02 -1.91 14.77
C SER A 28 -18.09 -0.40 14.59
N LEU A 29 -17.64 0.09 13.43
CA LEU A 29 -17.77 1.49 13.08
C LEU A 29 -18.91 1.59 12.07
N PRO A 30 -20.17 1.70 12.56
CA PRO A 30 -21.29 1.84 11.65
C PRO A 30 -21.12 3.10 10.81
N ASP A 31 -21.52 3.04 9.58
CA ASP A 31 -21.50 4.15 8.63
C ASP A 31 -20.10 4.64 8.23
N ALA A 32 -19.03 3.99 8.71
CA ALA A 32 -17.70 4.32 8.25
C ALA A 32 -17.45 3.69 6.88
N PRO A 33 -16.96 4.46 5.90
CA PRO A 33 -16.56 3.88 4.62
C PRO A 33 -15.45 2.85 4.83
N VAL A 34 -15.55 1.73 4.14
CA VAL A 34 -14.53 0.68 4.22
C VAL A 34 -13.58 0.86 3.05
N TYR A 35 -12.34 1.22 3.37
CA TYR A 35 -11.29 1.33 2.37
C TYR A 35 -10.42 0.09 2.43
N ARG A 36 -10.04 -0.40 1.25
CA ARG A 36 -9.18 -1.57 1.16
C ARG A 36 -7.75 -1.21 1.56
N LEU A 37 -7.14 -2.09 2.33
CA LEU A 37 -5.73 -1.96 2.67
C LEU A 37 -4.91 -2.58 1.54
N VAL A 38 -3.92 -1.86 1.05
CA VAL A 38 -3.12 -2.30 -0.09
C VAL A 38 -1.64 -2.02 0.15
N VAL A 39 -0.81 -2.78 -0.54
CA VAL A 39 0.60 -2.49 -0.70
C VAL A 39 0.82 -2.12 -2.16
N ALA A 40 1.36 -0.94 -2.40
CA ALA A 40 1.76 -0.51 -3.73
C ALA A 40 3.28 -0.65 -3.87
N GLU A 41 3.71 -1.31 -4.93
CA GLU A 41 5.12 -1.39 -5.29
C GLU A 41 5.32 -0.53 -6.52
N TRP A 42 6.16 0.48 -6.43
CA TRP A 42 6.27 1.49 -7.48
C TRP A 42 7.69 2.00 -7.63
N HIS A 43 8.00 2.48 -8.83
CA HIS A 43 9.31 2.99 -9.17
C HIS A 43 9.37 4.47 -8.82
N ASP A 44 10.23 4.77 -7.84
CA ASP A 44 10.42 6.14 -7.38
C ASP A 44 11.60 6.79 -8.10
N ALA A 45 11.66 8.09 -8.01
CA ALA A 45 12.79 8.87 -8.46
C ALA A 45 13.77 9.05 -7.31
N TRP A 46 15.03 9.20 -7.65
CA TRP A 46 16.04 9.52 -6.64
C TRP A 46 17.03 10.54 -7.19
N PHE A 47 17.79 11.11 -6.31
CA PHE A 47 18.75 12.13 -6.66
C PHE A 47 20.09 11.85 -5.97
N ASP A 48 21.17 11.89 -6.75
CA ASP A 48 22.51 11.72 -6.22
C ASP A 48 23.14 13.11 -6.07
N PHE A 49 23.55 13.45 -4.86
CA PHE A 49 24.22 14.72 -4.60
C PHE A 49 25.68 14.70 -5.00
N ASP A 50 26.30 13.53 -4.97
CA ASP A 50 27.70 13.36 -5.32
C ASP A 50 27.83 12.90 -6.76
N LEU A 51 29.03 13.15 -7.33
CA LEU A 51 29.31 12.68 -8.68
C LEU A 51 29.36 11.15 -8.69
N ALA A 52 28.51 10.54 -9.51
CA ALA A 52 28.46 9.09 -9.66
C ALA A 52 28.91 8.70 -11.06
N GLY A 53 29.66 7.59 -11.15
CA GLY A 53 30.02 7.02 -12.44
C GLY A 53 28.88 6.18 -13.02
N PRO A 54 28.96 5.83 -14.32
CA PRO A 54 27.91 5.01 -14.95
C PRO A 54 27.70 3.66 -14.28
N GLU A 55 28.76 3.10 -13.70
CA GLU A 55 28.70 1.82 -13.01
C GLU A 55 27.98 1.89 -11.67
N ASP A 56 27.78 3.09 -11.15
CA ASP A 56 27.07 3.30 -9.89
C ASP A 56 25.57 3.56 -10.09
N ALA A 57 25.13 3.66 -11.34
CA ALA A 57 23.75 3.96 -11.64
C ALA A 57 22.84 2.80 -11.25
N ARG A 58 21.79 3.12 -10.50
CA ARG A 58 20.77 2.14 -10.19
C ARG A 58 19.90 1.91 -11.41
N THR A 59 19.46 0.68 -11.61
CA THR A 59 18.53 0.34 -12.68
C THR A 59 17.08 0.48 -12.24
N ASP A 60 16.86 0.49 -10.93
CA ASP A 60 15.52 0.68 -10.38
C ASP A 60 15.60 1.27 -8.97
N TYR A 61 14.48 1.77 -8.51
CA TYR A 61 14.31 2.20 -7.12
C TYR A 61 12.88 1.90 -6.74
N LEU A 62 12.68 0.68 -6.31
CA LEU A 62 11.35 0.12 -6.09
C LEU A 62 10.95 0.32 -4.64
N VAL A 63 9.92 1.11 -4.43
CA VAL A 63 9.42 1.47 -3.10
C VAL A 63 8.12 0.72 -2.85
N ARG A 64 7.94 0.26 -1.63
CA ARG A 64 6.68 -0.36 -1.18
C ARG A 64 5.99 0.58 -0.20
N THR A 65 4.75 0.92 -0.51
CA THR A 65 3.93 1.78 0.33
C THR A 65 2.67 1.03 0.73
N VAL A 66 2.39 1.01 2.02
CA VAL A 66 1.19 0.37 2.57
C VAL A 66 0.22 1.48 2.97
N GLY A 67 -1.04 1.30 2.63
CA GLY A 67 -2.04 2.26 3.06
C GLY A 67 -3.44 1.88 2.61
N PHE A 68 -4.39 2.70 3.00
CA PHE A 68 -5.77 2.54 2.57
C PHE A 68 -5.93 3.14 1.18
N LEU A 69 -6.50 2.36 0.26
CA LEU A 69 -6.76 2.83 -1.10
C LEU A 69 -7.94 3.78 -1.07
N VAL A 70 -7.67 5.06 -1.21
CA VAL A 70 -8.71 6.09 -1.13
C VAL A 70 -9.07 6.69 -2.48
N ALA A 71 -8.23 6.48 -3.50
CA ALA A 71 -8.53 6.85 -4.86
C ALA A 71 -7.77 5.93 -5.83
N ASP A 72 -8.43 5.52 -6.89
CA ASP A 72 -7.89 4.62 -7.90
C ASP A 72 -8.18 5.18 -9.29
N GLY A 73 -7.26 5.99 -9.77
CA GLY A 73 -7.33 6.55 -11.11
C GLY A 73 -8.09 7.87 -11.21
N PRO A 74 -8.15 8.44 -12.43
CA PRO A 74 -7.57 7.86 -13.64
C PRO A 74 -6.05 7.98 -13.77
N ASN A 75 -5.40 8.89 -13.02
CA ASN A 75 -3.99 9.16 -13.21
C ASN A 75 -3.12 8.73 -12.03
N PHE A 76 -3.72 8.61 -10.86
CA PHE A 76 -3.01 8.31 -9.62
C PHE A 76 -3.69 7.21 -8.85
N VAL A 77 -2.90 6.49 -8.07
CA VAL A 77 -3.36 5.69 -6.95
C VAL A 77 -3.04 6.49 -5.70
N SER A 78 -4.03 6.66 -4.82
CA SER A 78 -3.84 7.45 -3.60
C SER A 78 -4.01 6.56 -2.39
N LEU A 79 -2.99 6.51 -1.55
CA LEU A 79 -2.97 5.69 -0.35
C LEU A 79 -2.88 6.58 0.88
N ALA A 80 -3.81 6.39 1.81
CA ALA A 80 -3.83 7.14 3.06
C ALA A 80 -3.28 6.28 4.20
N GLN A 81 -2.51 6.89 5.08
CA GLN A 81 -2.05 6.23 6.29
C GLN A 81 -3.12 6.24 7.37
N GLU A 82 -3.98 7.23 7.34
CA GLU A 82 -5.04 7.39 8.32
C GLU A 82 -6.35 7.73 7.64
N VAL A 83 -7.40 7.07 8.09
CA VAL A 83 -8.78 7.39 7.72
C VAL A 83 -9.43 8.00 8.94
N LEU A 84 -9.90 9.24 8.81
CA LEU A 84 -10.49 9.96 9.93
C LEU A 84 -11.96 9.57 10.13
N PRO A 85 -12.46 9.66 11.36
CA PRO A 85 -13.85 9.27 11.61
C PRO A 85 -14.84 10.28 11.02
N ASP A 86 -16.08 9.85 10.91
CA ASP A 86 -17.22 10.72 10.58
C ASP A 86 -17.10 11.44 9.23
N GLY A 87 -16.34 10.84 8.30
CA GLY A 87 -16.18 11.44 6.98
C GLY A 87 -15.27 12.64 6.93
N ASP A 88 -14.48 12.87 7.97
CA ASP A 88 -13.57 14.02 8.05
C ASP A 88 -12.41 13.96 7.05
N GLY A 89 -12.19 12.83 6.42
CA GLY A 89 -11.17 12.70 5.39
C GLY A 89 -10.01 11.81 5.78
N PHE A 90 -8.83 12.18 5.30
CA PHE A 90 -7.64 11.34 5.43
C PHE A 90 -6.44 12.18 5.85
N ARG A 91 -5.43 11.51 6.41
CA ARG A 91 -4.13 12.14 6.69
C ARG A 91 -3.01 11.29 6.10
N ALA A 92 -1.90 11.96 5.78
CA ALA A 92 -0.71 11.33 5.23
C ALA A 92 -1.03 10.51 3.98
N VAL A 93 -1.51 11.21 2.97
CA VAL A 93 -1.89 10.58 1.70
C VAL A 93 -0.72 10.64 0.73
N THR A 94 -0.38 9.48 0.16
CA THR A 94 0.62 9.39 -0.91
C THR A 94 -0.10 9.22 -2.23
N HIS A 95 0.20 10.09 -3.17
CA HIS A 95 -0.34 10.01 -4.53
C HIS A 95 0.73 9.47 -5.47
N ILE A 96 0.46 8.33 -6.06
CA ILE A 96 1.45 7.63 -6.90
C ILE A 96 0.94 7.59 -8.33
N PRO A 97 1.68 8.19 -9.29
CA PRO A 97 1.26 8.14 -10.70
C PRO A 97 1.15 6.70 -11.19
N LEU A 98 0.07 6.39 -11.89
CA LEU A 98 -0.17 5.03 -12.38
C LEU A 98 0.98 4.46 -13.22
N PRO A 99 1.62 5.22 -14.12
CA PRO A 99 2.71 4.66 -14.93
C PRO A 99 3.88 4.12 -14.15
N VAL A 100 4.10 4.58 -12.92
CA VAL A 100 5.23 4.11 -12.09
C VAL A 100 4.84 3.01 -11.13
N VAL A 101 3.58 2.64 -11.07
CA VAL A 101 3.13 1.55 -10.21
C VAL A 101 3.40 0.22 -10.89
N GLU A 102 4.24 -0.60 -10.27
CA GLU A 102 4.55 -1.94 -10.77
C GLU A 102 3.46 -2.92 -10.36
N ARG A 103 3.10 -2.93 -9.09
CA ARG A 103 2.11 -3.86 -8.54
C ARG A 103 1.30 -3.20 -7.45
N LEU A 104 0.05 -3.64 -7.35
CA LEU A 104 -0.84 -3.29 -6.26
C LEU A 104 -1.39 -4.58 -5.67
N VAL A 105 -1.11 -4.83 -4.40
CA VAL A 105 -1.53 -6.04 -3.71
C VAL A 105 -2.55 -5.68 -2.65
N PHE A 106 -3.72 -6.29 -2.73
CA PHE A 106 -4.77 -6.10 -1.74
C PHE A 106 -4.53 -7.01 -0.55
N LEU A 107 -4.63 -6.45 0.63
CA LEU A 107 -4.42 -7.17 1.88
C LEU A 107 -5.74 -7.39 2.58
N ASP A 108 -5.80 -8.49 3.33
CA ASP A 108 -6.90 -8.71 4.25
C ASP A 108 -6.67 -7.87 5.49
N ALA A 109 -7.60 -6.96 5.81
CA ALA A 109 -7.44 -6.03 6.91
C ALA A 109 -7.40 -6.73 8.27
N ALA A 110 -7.99 -7.91 8.39
CA ALA A 110 -8.00 -8.64 9.66
C ALA A 110 -6.71 -9.42 9.89
N THR A 111 -6.09 -9.94 8.83
CA THR A 111 -4.91 -10.80 8.95
C THR A 111 -3.62 -10.14 8.49
N GLY A 112 -3.70 -9.08 7.70
CA GLY A 112 -2.52 -8.48 7.09
C GLY A 112 -1.92 -9.31 5.97
N LEU A 113 -2.60 -10.38 5.54
CA LEU A 113 -2.12 -11.24 4.47
C LEU A 113 -2.69 -10.78 3.13
N ALA A 114 -1.95 -11.10 2.05
CA ALA A 114 -2.45 -10.84 0.71
C ALA A 114 -3.71 -11.66 0.47
N THR A 115 -4.72 -11.01 -0.12
CA THR A 115 -5.95 -11.71 -0.47
C THR A 115 -5.75 -12.50 -1.76
N PRO A 116 -6.30 -13.71 -1.84
CA PRO A 116 -6.23 -14.51 -3.05
C PRO A 116 -6.95 -13.87 -4.23
#